data_470b9c9a9c955ab0639acbb020282f26
#
_entry.id   470b9c9a9c955ab0639acbb020282f26
#
_cell.length_a   1.000
_cell.length_b   1.000
_cell.length_c   1.000
_cell.angle_alpha   90.00
_cell.angle_beta   90.00
_cell.angle_gamma   90.00
#
_symmetry.space_group_name_H-M   'P 1'
#
loop_
_entity.id
_entity.type
_entity.pdbx_description
1 polymer ?
#
loop_
_entity_poly.entity_id
_entity_poly.type
_entity_poly.pdbx_seq_one_letter_code
_entity_poly.pdbx_strand_id
1 'polypeptide(L)'
;MRSAGVVQEYALFGAIAQMRYTEPVATVDADVLVVVPQPDRPDVLTGIYQFCAAKGYRPEGGAIGVGVWPTQFIPVFSPLTREAVEQAETADFEGVPFRVVGANYLAVIALSVGRAKDLTRILALLESESVTRQQIAGLAARHGLSEAWKRFESRFFDE
;
A
#
# COMPACT_ATOMS: atom_id res chain seq x y z
N MET A 1 -10.32 -13.68 -6.10
CA MET A 1 -11.15 -12.79 -5.24
C MET A 1 -11.98 -11.80 -6.04
N ARG A 2 -11.43 -11.06 -7.01
CA ARG A 2 -12.23 -10.14 -7.85
C ARG A 2 -13.34 -10.86 -8.63
N SER A 3 -13.01 -11.90 -9.35
CA SER A 3 -13.98 -12.70 -10.13
C SER A 3 -15.08 -13.36 -9.27
N ALA A 4 -14.80 -13.58 -7.99
CA ALA A 4 -15.77 -14.10 -7.01
C ALA A 4 -16.54 -13.00 -6.26
N GLY A 5 -16.32 -11.72 -6.57
CA GLY A 5 -16.97 -10.58 -5.91
C GLY A 5 -16.58 -10.34 -4.47
N VAL A 6 -15.54 -11.01 -3.97
CA VAL A 6 -15.04 -10.88 -2.59
C VAL A 6 -14.33 -9.55 -2.38
N VAL A 7 -13.60 -9.10 -3.39
CA VAL A 7 -13.04 -7.75 -3.47
C VAL A 7 -13.41 -7.11 -4.80
N GLN A 8 -13.61 -5.82 -4.82
CA GLN A 8 -13.86 -5.04 -6.04
C GLN A 8 -12.55 -4.75 -6.77
N GLU A 9 -11.57 -4.26 -6.03
CA GLU A 9 -10.23 -3.92 -6.51
C GLU A 9 -9.17 -4.22 -5.45
N TYR A 10 -7.91 -4.28 -5.89
CA TYR A 10 -6.77 -4.47 -5.01
C TYR A 10 -5.51 -3.82 -5.59
N ALA A 11 -4.53 -3.59 -4.73
CA ALA A 11 -3.16 -3.29 -5.15
C ALA A 11 -2.16 -3.76 -4.08
N LEU A 12 -1.01 -4.29 -4.51
CA LEU A 12 0.13 -4.51 -3.63
C LEU A 12 0.57 -3.20 -3.01
N PHE A 13 0.93 -3.25 -1.73
CA PHE A 13 1.24 -2.11 -0.90
C PHE A 13 2.48 -2.38 -0.03
N GLY A 14 2.85 -1.44 0.84
CA GLY A 14 3.88 -1.63 1.83
C GLY A 14 5.28 -1.86 1.25
N ALA A 15 6.06 -2.70 1.95
CA ALA A 15 7.46 -2.94 1.60
C ALA A 15 7.64 -3.65 0.25
N ILE A 16 6.76 -4.60 -0.09
CA ILE A 16 6.85 -5.31 -1.38
C ILE A 16 6.58 -4.35 -2.55
N ALA A 17 5.59 -3.48 -2.44
CA ALA A 17 5.36 -2.45 -3.44
C ALA A 17 6.53 -1.47 -3.55
N GLN A 18 7.14 -1.10 -2.42
CA GLN A 18 8.34 -0.25 -2.39
C GLN A 18 9.49 -0.85 -3.19
N MET A 19 9.73 -2.16 -3.09
CA MET A 19 10.84 -2.84 -3.79
C MET A 19 10.77 -2.76 -5.33
N ARG A 20 9.64 -2.36 -5.89
CA ARG A 20 9.52 -2.01 -7.31
C ARG A 20 10.29 -0.74 -7.67
N TYR A 21 10.46 0.15 -6.71
CA TYR A 21 10.94 1.52 -6.91
C TYR A 21 12.28 1.82 -6.25
N THR A 22 12.65 1.04 -5.25
CA THR A 22 13.88 1.26 -4.46
C THR A 22 14.71 -0.02 -4.39
N GLU A 23 15.90 0.08 -3.80
CA GLU A 23 16.66 -1.08 -3.39
C GLU A 23 15.81 -2.00 -2.48
N PRO A 24 16.07 -3.32 -2.49
CA PRO A 24 15.33 -4.27 -1.66
C PRO A 24 15.38 -3.90 -0.19
N VAL A 25 14.22 -3.99 0.47
CA VAL A 25 14.07 -3.77 1.91
C VAL A 25 13.64 -5.07 2.60
N ALA A 26 14.07 -5.25 3.85
CA ALA A 26 13.63 -6.40 4.63
C ALA A 26 12.14 -6.31 4.92
N THR A 27 11.41 -7.39 4.67
CA THR A 27 10.00 -7.54 5.05
C THR A 27 9.72 -9.00 5.38
N VAL A 28 8.74 -9.23 6.24
CA VAL A 28 8.29 -10.56 6.66
C VAL A 28 6.89 -10.89 6.15
N ASP A 29 6.19 -9.93 5.57
CA ASP A 29 4.82 -10.05 5.09
C ASP A 29 4.60 -9.29 3.78
N ALA A 30 3.50 -9.59 3.16
CA ALA A 30 2.99 -8.87 1.99
C ALA A 30 1.72 -8.12 2.37
N ASP A 31 1.70 -6.82 2.12
CA ASP A 31 0.53 -5.98 2.32
C ASP A 31 -0.26 -5.81 1.02
N VAL A 32 -1.57 -5.96 1.09
CA VAL A 32 -2.48 -5.76 -0.04
C VAL A 32 -3.61 -4.83 0.37
N LEU A 33 -3.70 -3.68 -0.26
CA LEU A 33 -4.88 -2.82 -0.15
C LEU A 33 -6.03 -3.45 -0.93
N VAL A 34 -7.21 -3.50 -0.33
CA VAL A 34 -8.41 -4.06 -0.95
C VAL A 34 -9.59 -3.11 -0.86
N VAL A 35 -10.34 -3.01 -1.94
CA VAL A 35 -11.65 -2.38 -1.97
C VAL A 35 -12.69 -3.46 -1.81
N VAL A 36 -13.43 -3.44 -0.73
CA VAL A 36 -14.45 -4.44 -0.39
C VAL A 36 -15.86 -3.91 -0.70
N PRO A 37 -16.84 -4.78 -1.02
CA PRO A 37 -18.18 -4.34 -1.40
C PRO A 37 -18.95 -3.61 -0.30
N GLN A 38 -18.67 -3.92 0.97
CA GLN A 38 -19.37 -3.37 2.14
C GLN A 38 -18.36 -2.91 3.20
N PRO A 39 -17.70 -1.75 2.99
CA PRO A 39 -16.59 -1.30 3.83
C PRO A 39 -16.99 -0.93 5.27
N ASP A 40 -18.26 -0.59 5.51
CA ASP A 40 -18.76 -0.14 6.81
C ASP A 40 -19.15 -1.28 7.76
N ARG A 41 -19.03 -2.53 7.32
CA ARG A 41 -19.33 -3.69 8.16
C ARG A 41 -18.17 -3.96 9.13
N PRO A 42 -18.49 -4.34 10.38
CA PRO A 42 -17.45 -4.70 11.37
C PRO A 42 -16.68 -5.97 10.98
N ASP A 43 -17.29 -6.83 10.17
CA ASP A 43 -16.72 -8.10 9.67
C ASP A 43 -16.17 -7.99 8.22
N VAL A 44 -15.69 -6.83 7.85
CA VAL A 44 -15.29 -6.46 6.47
C VAL A 44 -14.30 -7.44 5.80
N LEU A 45 -13.44 -8.10 6.57
CA LEU A 45 -12.46 -9.07 6.06
C LEU A 45 -12.98 -10.52 6.06
N THR A 46 -14.15 -10.80 6.62
CA THR A 46 -14.67 -12.18 6.75
C THR A 46 -14.78 -12.88 5.39
N GLY A 47 -15.29 -12.19 4.38
CA GLY A 47 -15.40 -12.76 3.03
C GLY A 47 -14.03 -13.13 2.43
N ILE A 48 -13.00 -12.34 2.69
CA ILE A 48 -11.63 -12.63 2.26
C ILE A 48 -11.09 -13.87 2.98
N TYR A 49 -11.25 -13.95 4.30
CA TYR A 49 -10.80 -15.11 5.08
C TYR A 49 -11.51 -16.40 4.68
N GLN A 50 -12.82 -16.35 4.46
CA GLN A 50 -13.59 -17.50 3.96
C GLN A 50 -13.13 -17.95 2.58
N PHE A 51 -12.90 -17.02 1.66
CA PHE A 51 -12.37 -17.32 0.33
C PHE A 51 -10.99 -17.97 0.42
N CYS A 52 -10.10 -17.42 1.23
CA CYS A 52 -8.75 -17.97 1.43
C CYS A 52 -8.79 -19.37 2.04
N ALA A 53 -9.63 -19.58 3.06
CA ALA A 53 -9.83 -20.90 3.68
C ALA A 53 -10.33 -21.95 2.67
N ALA A 54 -11.28 -21.57 1.80
CA ALA A 54 -11.79 -22.45 0.75
C ALA A 54 -10.72 -22.81 -0.30
N LYS A 55 -9.65 -22.00 -0.41
CA LYS A 55 -8.47 -22.28 -1.25
C LYS A 55 -7.36 -23.04 -0.50
N GLY A 56 -7.56 -23.37 0.76
CA GLY A 56 -6.58 -24.07 1.58
C GLY A 56 -5.53 -23.16 2.24
N TYR A 57 -5.65 -21.84 2.11
CA TYR A 57 -4.81 -20.88 2.82
C TYR A 57 -5.25 -20.74 4.28
N ARG A 58 -4.29 -20.66 5.19
CA ARG A 58 -4.56 -20.67 6.64
C ARG A 58 -4.16 -19.35 7.30
N PRO A 59 -4.86 -18.97 8.38
CA PRO A 59 -4.42 -17.86 9.22
C PRO A 59 -3.01 -18.11 9.77
N GLU A 60 -2.19 -17.07 9.77
CA GLU A 60 -0.84 -17.05 10.30
C GLU A 60 -0.63 -15.73 11.06
N GLY A 61 -0.87 -15.76 12.37
CA GLY A 61 -0.93 -14.54 13.18
C GLY A 61 -2.08 -13.63 12.73
N GLY A 62 -1.79 -12.35 12.48
CA GLY A 62 -2.73 -11.37 11.91
C GLY A 62 -2.83 -11.38 10.38
N ALA A 63 -2.19 -12.36 9.72
CA ALA A 63 -2.11 -12.49 8.27
C ALA A 63 -2.71 -13.81 7.80
N ILE A 64 -2.70 -14.04 6.50
CA ILE A 64 -3.04 -15.32 5.87
C ILE A 64 -1.80 -15.82 5.14
N GLY A 65 -1.39 -17.06 5.41
CA GLY A 65 -0.29 -17.70 4.70
C GLY A 65 -0.67 -17.99 3.25
N VAL A 66 -0.06 -17.27 2.30
CA VAL A 66 -0.21 -17.49 0.86
C VAL A 66 1.13 -17.93 0.29
N GLY A 67 1.26 -19.22 0.05
CA GLY A 67 2.56 -19.82 -0.27
C GLY A 67 3.51 -19.66 0.92
N VAL A 68 4.66 -19.03 0.68
CA VAL A 68 5.68 -18.73 1.72
C VAL A 68 5.50 -17.36 2.38
N TRP A 69 4.51 -16.58 1.96
CA TRP A 69 4.31 -15.21 2.39
C TRP A 69 3.09 -15.06 3.30
N PRO A 70 3.27 -14.63 4.56
CA PRO A 70 2.18 -14.04 5.33
C PRO A 70 1.64 -12.83 4.59
N THR A 71 0.35 -12.80 4.29
CA THR A 71 -0.29 -11.74 3.52
C THR A 71 -1.33 -11.03 4.38
N GLN A 72 -1.18 -9.73 4.53
CA GLN A 72 -2.15 -8.87 5.22
C GLN A 72 -3.05 -8.19 4.20
N PHE A 73 -4.35 -8.37 4.35
CA PHE A 73 -5.36 -7.66 3.57
C PHE A 73 -5.81 -6.43 4.35
N ILE A 74 -5.61 -5.26 3.78
CA ILE A 74 -5.90 -3.97 4.40
C ILE A 74 -7.04 -3.32 3.61
N PRO A 75 -8.24 -3.23 4.17
CA PRO A 75 -9.32 -2.48 3.53
C PRO A 75 -8.92 -1.02 3.35
N VAL A 76 -9.28 -0.42 2.21
CA VAL A 76 -9.08 1.02 2.02
C VAL A 76 -9.79 1.78 3.14
N PHE A 77 -9.07 2.67 3.79
CA PHE A 77 -9.49 3.34 5.03
C PHE A 77 -9.57 4.87 4.91
N SER A 78 -9.26 5.40 3.73
CA SER A 78 -9.29 6.84 3.45
C SER A 78 -9.49 7.10 1.96
N PRO A 79 -9.89 8.33 1.58
CA PRO A 79 -9.91 8.74 0.17
C PRO A 79 -8.55 8.57 -0.52
N LEU A 80 -7.46 8.82 0.20
CA LEU A 80 -6.09 8.64 -0.31
C LEU A 80 -5.78 7.17 -0.66
N THR A 81 -6.09 6.23 0.23
CA THR A 81 -5.86 4.80 -0.03
C THR A 81 -6.78 4.25 -1.10
N ARG A 82 -8.00 4.76 -1.22
CA ARG A 82 -8.91 4.42 -2.32
C ARG A 82 -8.33 4.88 -3.66
N GLU A 83 -7.93 6.14 -3.76
CA GLU A 83 -7.32 6.70 -4.97
C GLU A 83 -6.03 5.94 -5.33
N ALA A 84 -5.22 5.55 -4.33
CA ALA A 84 -4.02 4.74 -4.54
C ALA A 84 -4.31 3.39 -5.22
N VAL A 85 -5.40 2.73 -4.86
CA VAL A 85 -5.83 1.48 -5.51
C VAL A 85 -6.40 1.75 -6.90
N GLU A 86 -7.22 2.79 -7.08
CA GLU A 86 -7.81 3.16 -8.37
C GLU A 86 -6.72 3.52 -9.40
N GLN A 87 -5.69 4.23 -8.98
CA GLN A 87 -4.55 4.67 -9.81
C GLN A 87 -3.37 3.69 -9.81
N ALA A 88 -3.54 2.49 -9.23
CA ALA A 88 -2.48 1.50 -9.16
C ALA A 88 -1.96 1.11 -10.55
N GLU A 89 -0.65 0.96 -10.64
CA GLU A 89 0.03 0.53 -11.87
C GLU A 89 -0.15 -0.98 -12.08
N THR A 90 -0.16 -1.40 -13.35
CA THR A 90 -0.06 -2.81 -13.69
C THR A 90 1.41 -3.17 -13.86
N ALA A 91 1.84 -4.19 -13.17
CA ALA A 91 3.16 -4.81 -13.29
C ALA A 91 3.00 -6.27 -13.71
N ASP A 92 4.08 -6.87 -14.16
CA ASP A 92 4.13 -8.29 -14.54
C ASP A 92 5.27 -8.98 -13.79
N PHE A 93 5.02 -10.17 -13.30
CA PHE A 93 6.03 -11.04 -12.76
C PHE A 93 5.85 -12.43 -13.36
N GLU A 94 6.83 -12.87 -14.15
CA GLU A 94 6.84 -14.15 -14.84
C GLU A 94 5.56 -14.44 -15.66
N GLY A 95 5.04 -13.42 -16.35
CA GLY A 95 3.82 -13.50 -17.17
C GLY A 95 2.52 -13.38 -16.35
N VAL A 96 2.60 -13.14 -15.03
CA VAL A 96 1.43 -12.91 -14.17
C VAL A 96 1.26 -11.42 -13.91
N PRO A 97 0.21 -10.79 -14.47
CA PRO A 97 -0.04 -9.38 -14.21
C PRO A 97 -0.60 -9.19 -12.80
N PHE A 98 -0.15 -8.12 -12.15
CA PHE A 98 -0.67 -7.70 -10.84
C PHE A 98 -0.71 -6.18 -10.74
N ARG A 99 -1.47 -5.67 -9.77
CA ARG A 99 -1.58 -4.25 -9.51
C ARG A 99 -0.72 -3.86 -8.32
N VAL A 100 -0.05 -2.72 -8.44
CA VAL A 100 0.87 -2.21 -7.42
C VAL A 100 0.66 -0.71 -7.22
N VAL A 101 0.65 -0.27 -5.98
CA VAL A 101 0.52 1.15 -5.61
C VAL A 101 1.72 1.94 -6.14
N GLY A 102 1.44 3.06 -6.80
CA GLY A 102 2.48 3.94 -7.36
C GLY A 102 3.35 4.61 -6.29
N ALA A 103 4.58 4.97 -6.65
CA ALA A 103 5.57 5.53 -5.73
C ALA A 103 5.08 6.80 -5.02
N ASN A 104 4.38 7.70 -5.72
CA ASN A 104 3.80 8.91 -5.15
C ASN A 104 2.75 8.61 -4.06
N TYR A 105 1.89 7.63 -4.28
CA TYR A 105 0.90 7.20 -3.27
C TYR A 105 1.57 6.50 -2.09
N LEU A 106 2.57 5.65 -2.33
CA LEU A 106 3.36 5.04 -1.24
C LEU A 106 3.98 6.11 -0.34
N ALA A 107 4.56 7.16 -0.93
CA ALA A 107 5.16 8.26 -0.19
C ALA A 107 4.12 9.05 0.63
N VAL A 108 2.98 9.42 0.04
CA VAL A 108 1.98 10.25 0.71
C VAL A 108 1.18 9.45 1.75
N ILE A 109 0.92 8.16 1.53
CA ILE A 109 0.34 7.30 2.57
C ILE A 109 1.33 7.15 3.74
N ALA A 110 2.61 6.94 3.47
CA ALA A 110 3.65 6.90 4.49
C ALA A 110 3.71 8.21 5.28
N LEU A 111 3.61 9.36 4.61
CA LEU A 111 3.54 10.67 5.23
C LEU A 111 2.33 10.80 6.19
N SER A 112 1.17 10.29 5.79
CA SER A 112 -0.05 10.33 6.60
C SER A 112 0.05 9.51 7.88
N VAL A 113 0.81 8.42 7.86
CA VAL A 113 1.04 7.55 9.03
C VAL A 113 2.18 8.08 9.92
N GLY A 114 3.30 8.50 9.33
CA GLY A 114 4.35 9.28 9.98
C GLY A 114 5.24 8.52 10.98
N ARG A 115 5.26 7.18 10.99
CA ARG A 115 6.19 6.40 11.82
C ARG A 115 7.62 6.51 11.27
N ALA A 116 8.62 6.21 12.07
CA ALA A 116 10.03 6.26 11.63
C ALA A 116 10.28 5.48 10.32
N LYS A 117 9.76 4.26 10.23
CA LYS A 117 9.86 3.44 9.00
C LYS A 117 9.17 4.06 7.79
N ASP A 118 8.09 4.81 8.01
CA ASP A 118 7.34 5.47 6.94
C ASP A 118 8.12 6.69 6.41
N LEU A 119 8.77 7.45 7.30
CA LEU A 119 9.65 8.57 6.91
C LEU A 119 10.87 8.06 6.13
N THR A 120 11.48 6.95 6.56
CA THR A 120 12.57 6.30 5.82
C THR A 120 12.13 5.86 4.43
N ARG A 121 10.91 5.34 4.28
CA ARG A 121 10.35 4.99 2.97
C ARG A 121 10.26 6.18 2.03
N ILE A 122 9.81 7.34 2.53
CA ILE A 122 9.73 8.57 1.71
C ILE A 122 11.13 8.97 1.23
N LEU A 123 12.13 8.95 2.11
CA LEU A 123 13.52 9.27 1.75
C LEU A 123 14.05 8.32 0.67
N ALA A 124 13.84 7.01 0.83
CA ALA A 124 14.28 6.02 -0.16
C ALA A 124 13.63 6.21 -1.54
N LEU A 125 12.34 6.54 -1.57
CA LEU A 125 11.60 6.81 -2.82
C LEU A 125 12.09 8.10 -3.52
N LEU A 126 12.47 9.11 -2.74
CA LEU A 126 13.08 10.34 -3.27
C LEU A 126 14.50 10.09 -3.77
N GLU A 127 15.32 9.34 -3.03
CA GLU A 127 16.70 9.02 -3.38
C GLU A 127 16.78 8.16 -4.66
N SER A 128 15.84 7.23 -4.83
CA SER A 128 15.75 6.42 -6.06
C SER A 128 15.15 7.19 -7.25
N GLU A 129 14.80 8.45 -7.07
CA GLU A 129 14.14 9.29 -8.09
C GLU A 129 12.82 8.71 -8.64
N SER A 130 12.23 7.75 -7.92
CA SER A 130 10.94 7.16 -8.28
C SER A 130 9.77 8.11 -8.08
N VAL A 131 9.96 9.14 -7.27
CA VAL A 131 9.02 10.24 -7.05
C VAL A 131 9.78 11.53 -6.79
N THR A 132 9.21 12.66 -7.18
CA THR A 132 9.78 13.98 -6.89
C THR A 132 9.10 14.64 -5.71
N ARG A 133 9.80 15.59 -5.05
CA ARG A 133 9.23 16.40 -3.98
C ARG A 133 7.95 17.13 -4.44
N GLN A 134 7.94 17.62 -5.67
CA GLN A 134 6.77 18.31 -6.25
C GLN A 134 5.56 17.38 -6.40
N GLN A 135 5.77 16.12 -6.81
CA GLN A 135 4.70 15.13 -6.91
C GLN A 135 4.12 14.80 -5.53
N ILE A 136 4.98 14.64 -4.51
CA ILE A 136 4.53 14.41 -3.14
C ILE A 136 3.76 15.63 -2.62
N ALA A 137 4.29 16.83 -2.78
CA ALA A 137 3.64 18.07 -2.34
C ALA A 137 2.25 18.25 -2.97
N GLY A 138 2.13 18.03 -4.29
CA GLY A 138 0.87 18.14 -5.00
C GLY A 138 -0.18 17.13 -4.53
N LEU A 139 0.20 15.87 -4.35
CA LEU A 139 -0.70 14.83 -3.85
C LEU A 139 -1.05 15.06 -2.38
N ALA A 140 -0.09 15.44 -1.55
CA ALA A 140 -0.30 15.78 -0.14
C ALA A 140 -1.29 16.95 0.01
N ALA A 141 -1.19 17.97 -0.83
CA ALA A 141 -2.10 19.11 -0.82
C ALA A 141 -3.54 18.69 -1.13
N ARG A 142 -3.75 17.83 -2.11
CA ARG A 142 -5.09 17.32 -2.46
C ARG A 142 -5.75 16.52 -1.33
N HIS A 143 -4.96 15.91 -0.47
CA HIS A 143 -5.43 15.09 0.64
C HIS A 143 -5.27 15.74 2.03
N GLY A 144 -5.07 17.07 2.09
CA GLY A 144 -5.00 17.81 3.36
C GLY A 144 -3.73 17.55 4.19
N LEU A 145 -2.66 17.11 3.55
CA LEU A 145 -1.39 16.73 4.20
C LEU A 145 -0.26 17.77 3.98
N SER A 146 -0.58 18.97 3.50
CA SER A 146 0.42 20.02 3.23
C SER A 146 1.29 20.34 4.44
N GLU A 147 0.70 20.44 5.64
CA GLU A 147 1.46 20.74 6.86
C GLU A 147 2.35 19.56 7.30
N ALA A 148 1.90 18.33 7.07
CA ALA A 148 2.73 17.15 7.30
C ALA A 148 3.94 17.12 6.34
N TRP A 149 3.72 17.49 5.08
CA TRP A 149 4.79 17.61 4.09
C TRP A 149 5.80 18.69 4.45
N LYS A 150 5.37 19.88 4.81
CA LYS A 150 6.26 20.96 5.26
C LYS A 150 7.12 20.54 6.46
N ARG A 151 6.52 19.87 7.46
CA ARG A 151 7.29 19.34 8.60
C ARG A 151 8.32 18.32 8.19
N PHE A 152 7.99 17.47 7.22
CA PHE A 152 8.93 16.50 6.67
C PHE A 152 10.09 17.23 5.96
N GLU A 153 9.80 18.19 5.09
CA GLU A 153 10.82 18.96 4.38
C GLU A 153 11.75 19.69 5.35
N SER A 154 11.20 20.41 6.32
CA SER A 154 12.00 21.11 7.34
C SER A 154 12.89 20.17 8.15
N ARG A 155 12.43 18.95 8.39
CA ARG A 155 13.22 17.98 9.17
C ARG A 155 14.40 17.39 8.40
N PHE A 156 14.26 17.20 7.09
CA PHE A 156 15.21 16.42 6.30
C PHE A 156 15.95 17.18 5.23
N PHE A 157 15.51 18.40 4.87
CA PHE A 157 16.07 19.16 3.77
C PHE A 157 16.38 20.63 4.09
N ASP A 158 15.85 21.19 5.18
CA ASP A 158 16.25 22.52 5.62
C ASP A 158 17.50 22.39 6.50
N GLU A 159 18.62 22.97 6.04
CA GLU A 159 19.83 23.16 6.84
C GLU A 159 19.70 24.36 7.76
#